data_f4e378457d45103b3ff2f8ca6908b9e9
#
_entry.id   f4e378457d45103b3ff2f8ca6908b9e9
#
_cell.length_a   1.000
_cell.length_b   1.000
_cell.length_c   1.000
_cell.angle_alpha   90.00
_cell.angle_beta   90.00
_cell.angle_gamma   90.00
#
_symmetry.space_group_name_H-M   'P 1'
#
loop_
_entity.id
_entity.type
_entity.pdbx_description
1 polymer ?
#
loop_
_entity_poly.entity_id
_entity_poly.type
_entity_poly.pdbx_seq_one_letter_code
_entity_poly.pdbx_strand_id
1 'polypeptide(L)'
;MCHPEKEMREGQPVAKSKSEATRLALGVDTCGPSGTVALARIDGESVAILGQKSLAGRTYSATLVAKIAEILNESGTELRDLNAIVVVNGPGSFTGVRVGLSAVKGLAEPFQTPVAAVSRLAVLAAKAGLRSAALDAHRHEVFLRLEGPGGSPPELLAGAEELAKFPRPARLAICDDPARALLEAAWPKTDLAKVEAPTAAEAIKLCFPRILAGDFDDVATLDGHYLRRSDAEIFGQMPHATISDSRRFLVRAMTVGDLDGVMAIAAAAHNGPVWRREDYEKALDANGQPRRIALVAEALQSGAMAGFAVASVMAPEAELESIVTALAHQRQGVARELFSVLKSQLRRQGAREVILEVRAGNRAALGFYRFLGFGEEGRRPGYYADPVEDAILMRVRLM
;
A
#
# COMPACT_ATOMS: atom_id res chain seq x y z
N MET A 1 -88.18 -27.71 16.78
CA MET A 1 -87.41 -26.45 16.59
C MET A 1 -85.95 -26.81 16.70
N CYS A 2 -85.30 -26.89 15.56
CA CYS A 2 -83.87 -27.31 15.44
C CYS A 2 -82.96 -26.09 15.68
N HIS A 3 -81.99 -26.29 16.51
CA HIS A 3 -80.78 -25.46 16.54
C HIS A 3 -79.71 -26.07 15.62
N PRO A 4 -79.04 -25.26 14.79
CA PRO A 4 -77.89 -25.78 14.03
C PRO A 4 -76.57 -25.65 14.85
N GLU A 5 -75.84 -26.72 14.80
CA GLU A 5 -74.51 -26.93 15.35
C GLU A 5 -73.51 -25.95 14.70
N LYS A 6 -72.61 -25.40 15.54
CA LYS A 6 -71.49 -24.55 15.13
C LYS A 6 -70.30 -25.44 14.81
N GLU A 7 -69.98 -25.59 13.52
CA GLU A 7 -68.72 -26.18 13.07
C GLU A 7 -67.52 -25.38 13.55
N MET A 8 -66.64 -26.03 14.31
CA MET A 8 -65.30 -25.53 14.63
C MET A 8 -64.42 -25.59 13.39
N ARG A 9 -63.98 -24.45 12.87
CA ARG A 9 -62.96 -24.40 11.82
C ARG A 9 -61.61 -24.78 12.43
N GLU A 10 -61.06 -25.84 11.96
CA GLU A 10 -59.66 -26.27 12.18
C GLU A 10 -58.70 -25.16 11.75
N GLY A 11 -57.69 -24.92 12.61
CA GLY A 11 -56.69 -23.90 12.39
C GLY A 11 -55.82 -24.19 11.17
N GLN A 12 -55.69 -23.23 10.31
CA GLN A 12 -54.70 -23.26 9.22
C GLN A 12 -53.29 -23.40 9.80
N PRO A 13 -52.40 -24.22 9.21
CA PRO A 13 -51.01 -24.30 9.64
C PRO A 13 -50.31 -22.95 9.39
N VAL A 14 -49.71 -22.41 10.43
CA VAL A 14 -48.82 -21.24 10.36
C VAL A 14 -47.75 -21.57 9.34
N ALA A 15 -47.67 -20.81 8.28
CA ALA A 15 -46.62 -20.89 7.29
C ALA A 15 -45.26 -20.80 7.97
N LYS A 16 -44.45 -21.86 7.88
CA LYS A 16 -43.05 -21.88 8.30
C LYS A 16 -42.35 -20.74 7.55
N SER A 17 -41.73 -19.83 8.30
CA SER A 17 -40.90 -18.75 7.77
C SER A 17 -39.91 -19.33 6.75
N LYS A 18 -39.73 -18.63 5.63
CA LYS A 18 -38.69 -18.95 4.64
C LYS A 18 -37.38 -19.15 5.38
N SER A 19 -36.79 -20.33 5.28
CA SER A 19 -35.43 -20.60 5.73
C SER A 19 -34.53 -19.51 5.11
N GLU A 20 -34.01 -18.59 5.93
CA GLU A 20 -33.01 -17.63 5.49
C GLU A 20 -31.83 -18.42 4.98
N ALA A 21 -31.47 -18.20 3.71
CA ALA A 21 -30.42 -18.95 3.05
C ALA A 21 -29.08 -18.72 3.78
N THR A 22 -28.45 -19.79 4.22
CA THR A 22 -27.10 -19.75 4.80
C THR A 22 -26.14 -19.14 3.81
N ARG A 23 -25.35 -18.14 4.24
CA ARG A 23 -24.34 -17.46 3.42
C ARG A 23 -22.94 -17.83 3.89
N LEU A 24 -21.99 -17.91 2.96
CA LEU A 24 -20.56 -18.10 3.25
C LEU A 24 -19.80 -16.81 2.99
N ALA A 25 -18.97 -16.41 3.93
CA ALA A 25 -18.13 -15.21 3.82
C ALA A 25 -16.65 -15.54 4.08
N LEU A 26 -15.79 -15.08 3.18
CA LEU A 26 -14.33 -15.14 3.31
C LEU A 26 -13.83 -13.80 3.84
N GLY A 27 -13.01 -13.82 4.90
CA GLY A 27 -12.33 -12.63 5.42
C GLY A 27 -10.84 -12.63 5.11
N VAL A 28 -10.29 -11.46 4.81
CA VAL A 28 -8.85 -11.25 4.54
C VAL A 28 -8.34 -10.03 5.30
N ASP A 29 -7.33 -10.20 6.15
CA ASP A 29 -6.53 -9.11 6.74
C ASP A 29 -5.05 -9.35 6.49
N THR A 30 -4.42 -8.45 5.76
CA THR A 30 -2.98 -8.43 5.47
C THR A 30 -2.32 -7.12 5.92
N CYS A 31 -3.03 -6.29 6.71
CA CYS A 31 -2.59 -4.94 7.04
C CYS A 31 -1.55 -4.89 8.17
N GLY A 32 -1.43 -5.95 8.97
CA GLY A 32 -0.55 -6.01 10.15
C GLY A 32 0.82 -6.61 9.89
N PRO A 33 1.65 -6.74 10.96
CA PRO A 33 2.89 -7.52 10.93
C PRO A 33 2.65 -9.02 10.69
N SER A 34 1.50 -9.53 11.13
CA SER A 34 0.92 -10.82 10.78
C SER A 34 -0.48 -10.59 10.21
N GLY A 35 -0.87 -11.40 9.24
CA GLY A 35 -2.19 -11.36 8.64
C GLY A 35 -3.01 -12.60 8.99
N THR A 36 -4.27 -12.60 8.57
CA THR A 36 -5.18 -13.73 8.74
C THR A 36 -6.13 -13.86 7.57
N VAL A 37 -6.56 -15.08 7.29
CA VAL A 37 -7.74 -15.39 6.49
C VAL A 37 -8.72 -16.17 7.33
N ALA A 38 -10.02 -15.95 7.16
CA ALA A 38 -11.07 -16.67 7.88
C ALA A 38 -12.22 -17.02 6.95
N LEU A 39 -12.85 -18.15 7.18
CA LEU A 39 -14.10 -18.53 6.54
C LEU A 39 -15.21 -18.58 7.59
N ALA A 40 -16.34 -18.01 7.28
CA ALA A 40 -17.50 -17.99 8.16
C ALA A 40 -18.76 -18.42 7.45
N ARG A 41 -19.66 -19.05 8.21
CA ARG A 41 -21.04 -19.29 7.85
C ARG A 41 -21.92 -18.26 8.55
N ILE A 42 -22.77 -17.61 7.80
CA ILE A 42 -23.72 -16.62 8.26
C ILE A 42 -25.13 -17.16 8.05
N ASP A 43 -25.87 -17.31 9.12
CA ASP A 43 -27.33 -17.48 9.11
C ASP A 43 -27.96 -16.14 9.53
N GLY A 44 -29.26 -15.96 9.38
CA GLY A 44 -29.92 -14.66 9.58
C GLY A 44 -29.67 -13.98 10.93
N GLU A 45 -29.12 -14.68 11.93
CA GLU A 45 -28.97 -14.21 13.31
C GLU A 45 -27.54 -14.27 13.82
N SER A 46 -26.64 -15.07 13.19
CA SER A 46 -25.32 -15.33 13.75
C SER A 46 -24.21 -15.51 12.71
N VAL A 47 -22.97 -15.35 13.16
CA VAL A 47 -21.76 -15.63 12.39
C VAL A 47 -20.98 -16.74 13.07
N ALA A 48 -20.91 -17.90 12.43
CA ALA A 48 -20.11 -19.04 12.87
C ALA A 48 -18.78 -19.09 12.08
N ILE A 49 -17.65 -18.93 12.75
CA ILE A 49 -16.33 -19.05 12.13
C ILE A 49 -16.05 -20.55 11.89
N LEU A 50 -15.91 -20.95 10.63
CA LEU A 50 -15.62 -22.32 10.23
C LEU A 50 -14.12 -22.63 10.33
N GLY A 51 -13.28 -21.62 10.12
CA GLY A 51 -11.84 -21.74 10.25
C GLY A 51 -11.14 -20.40 10.15
N GLN A 52 -9.88 -20.36 10.61
CA GLN A 52 -9.00 -19.21 10.48
C GLN A 52 -7.55 -19.68 10.32
N LYS A 53 -6.81 -19.06 9.41
CA LYS A 53 -5.38 -19.32 9.18
C LYS A 53 -4.59 -18.04 9.37
N SER A 54 -3.42 -18.18 9.99
CA SER A 54 -2.46 -17.09 10.14
C SER A 54 -1.53 -17.01 8.93
N LEU A 55 -1.13 -15.79 8.59
CA LEU A 55 -0.20 -15.46 7.52
C LEU A 55 1.01 -14.77 8.15
N ALA A 56 2.22 -15.25 7.87
CA ALA A 56 3.42 -14.54 8.28
C ALA A 56 3.58 -13.25 7.49
N GLY A 57 3.91 -12.15 8.16
CA GLY A 57 4.25 -10.89 7.52
C GLY A 57 5.42 -11.05 6.53
N ARG A 58 5.55 -10.14 5.57
CA ARG A 58 6.55 -10.16 4.48
C ARG A 58 6.38 -11.27 3.44
N THR A 59 5.52 -12.27 3.63
CA THR A 59 5.27 -13.36 2.69
C THR A 59 3.85 -13.39 2.14
N TYR A 60 3.04 -12.35 2.37
CA TYR A 60 1.63 -12.31 1.96
C TYR A 60 1.42 -12.62 0.48
N SER A 61 2.23 -12.01 -0.41
CA SER A 61 2.13 -12.24 -1.86
C SER A 61 2.36 -13.70 -2.28
N ALA A 62 3.16 -14.45 -1.51
CA ALA A 62 3.45 -15.84 -1.80
C ALA A 62 2.48 -16.82 -1.13
N THR A 63 1.88 -16.45 0.01
CA THR A 63 1.17 -17.41 0.87
C THR A 63 -0.34 -17.18 0.95
N LEU A 64 -0.83 -15.96 0.66
CA LEU A 64 -2.24 -15.60 0.85
C LEU A 64 -3.20 -16.52 0.07
N VAL A 65 -2.98 -16.65 -1.24
CA VAL A 65 -3.86 -17.47 -2.10
C VAL A 65 -3.83 -18.94 -1.69
N ALA A 66 -2.65 -19.46 -1.34
CA ALA A 66 -2.52 -20.84 -0.86
C ALA A 66 -3.29 -21.07 0.46
N LYS A 67 -3.25 -20.11 1.40
CA LYS A 67 -4.00 -20.19 2.66
C LYS A 67 -5.51 -20.05 2.47
N ILE A 68 -5.94 -19.26 1.49
CA ILE A 68 -7.36 -19.20 1.08
C ILE A 68 -7.79 -20.55 0.50
N ALA A 69 -7.01 -21.14 -0.41
CA ALA A 69 -7.33 -22.47 -0.97
C ALA A 69 -7.37 -23.55 0.12
N GLU A 70 -6.42 -23.52 1.08
CA GLU A 70 -6.37 -24.47 2.20
C GLU A 70 -7.66 -24.42 3.05
N ILE A 71 -8.10 -23.21 3.46
CA ILE A 71 -9.29 -23.07 4.31
C ILE A 71 -10.58 -23.43 3.59
N LEU A 72 -10.68 -23.15 2.30
CA LEU A 72 -11.81 -23.53 1.47
C LEU A 72 -11.88 -25.05 1.32
N ASN A 73 -10.77 -25.72 0.99
CA ASN A 73 -10.69 -27.16 0.86
C ASN A 73 -11.04 -27.91 2.16
N GLU A 74 -10.51 -27.45 3.30
CA GLU A 74 -10.82 -28.02 4.61
C GLU A 74 -12.31 -27.93 4.97
N SER A 75 -13.01 -26.94 4.42
CA SER A 75 -14.43 -26.71 4.65
C SER A 75 -15.32 -27.36 3.58
N GLY A 76 -14.74 -28.00 2.56
CA GLY A 76 -15.48 -28.52 1.41
C GLY A 76 -16.21 -27.44 0.62
N THR A 77 -15.66 -26.21 0.60
CA THR A 77 -16.25 -25.02 -0.02
C THR A 77 -15.43 -24.61 -1.24
N GLU A 78 -16.07 -24.17 -2.31
CA GLU A 78 -15.42 -23.59 -3.47
C GLU A 78 -15.58 -22.06 -3.51
N LEU A 79 -14.73 -21.37 -4.27
CA LEU A 79 -14.82 -19.91 -4.42
C LEU A 79 -16.20 -19.44 -4.91
N ARG A 80 -16.83 -20.22 -5.79
CA ARG A 80 -18.18 -19.90 -6.32
C ARG A 80 -19.30 -19.99 -5.27
N ASP A 81 -19.06 -20.68 -4.16
CA ASP A 81 -20.04 -20.81 -3.08
C ASP A 81 -20.03 -19.63 -2.13
N LEU A 82 -19.04 -18.74 -2.25
CA LEU A 82 -18.93 -17.55 -1.42
C LEU A 82 -20.01 -16.51 -1.79
N ASN A 83 -20.72 -16.04 -0.79
CA ASN A 83 -21.74 -15.00 -0.93
C ASN A 83 -21.20 -13.59 -0.64
N ALA A 84 -20.04 -13.50 0.03
CA ALA A 84 -19.35 -12.23 0.29
C ALA A 84 -17.87 -12.46 0.55
N ILE A 85 -17.05 -11.45 0.24
CA ILE A 85 -15.66 -11.36 0.71
C ILE A 85 -15.53 -10.09 1.55
N VAL A 86 -14.95 -10.22 2.74
CA VAL A 86 -14.63 -9.09 3.63
C VAL A 86 -13.13 -8.83 3.57
N VAL A 87 -12.73 -7.59 3.30
CA VAL A 87 -11.32 -7.21 3.27
C VAL A 87 -11.04 -6.07 4.24
N VAL A 88 -10.00 -6.26 5.07
CA VAL A 88 -9.45 -5.13 5.84
C VAL A 88 -8.61 -4.29 4.89
N ASN A 89 -9.06 -3.07 4.62
CA ASN A 89 -8.43 -2.19 3.62
C ASN A 89 -7.42 -1.19 4.20
N GLY A 90 -7.00 -1.36 5.45
CA GLY A 90 -6.09 -0.47 6.18
C GLY A 90 -6.76 0.20 7.39
N PRO A 91 -6.04 1.08 8.08
CA PRO A 91 -4.64 1.44 7.88
C PRO A 91 -3.66 0.34 8.32
N GLY A 92 -2.43 0.40 7.81
CA GLY A 92 -1.38 -0.56 8.16
C GLY A 92 -0.25 -0.60 7.14
N SER A 93 0.37 -1.77 6.99
CA SER A 93 1.43 -2.01 6.01
C SER A 93 0.97 -1.69 4.58
N PHE A 94 1.61 -0.74 3.93
CA PHE A 94 1.28 -0.32 2.56
C PHE A 94 1.31 -1.48 1.55
N THR A 95 2.34 -2.33 1.62
CA THR A 95 2.45 -3.53 0.80
C THR A 95 1.35 -4.54 1.15
N GLY A 96 1.11 -4.75 2.45
CA GLY A 96 0.09 -5.69 2.92
C GLY A 96 -1.30 -5.32 2.44
N VAL A 97 -1.71 -4.06 2.60
CA VAL A 97 -3.00 -3.53 2.12
C VAL A 97 -3.18 -3.81 0.63
N ARG A 98 -2.18 -3.51 -0.20
CA ARG A 98 -2.24 -3.73 -1.65
C ARG A 98 -2.33 -5.20 -2.03
N VAL A 99 -1.57 -6.06 -1.36
CA VAL A 99 -1.62 -7.52 -1.60
C VAL A 99 -3.01 -8.06 -1.28
N GLY A 100 -3.58 -7.69 -0.14
CA GLY A 100 -4.93 -8.11 0.25
C GLY A 100 -6.00 -7.65 -0.73
N LEU A 101 -6.02 -6.36 -1.05
CA LEU A 101 -6.98 -5.79 -2.00
C LEU A 101 -6.86 -6.38 -3.40
N SER A 102 -5.63 -6.52 -3.93
CA SER A 102 -5.43 -7.10 -5.26
C SER A 102 -5.88 -8.57 -5.32
N ALA A 103 -5.59 -9.35 -4.27
CA ALA A 103 -6.04 -10.73 -4.20
C ALA A 103 -7.58 -10.81 -4.14
N VAL A 104 -8.21 -10.00 -3.29
CA VAL A 104 -9.67 -9.99 -3.14
C VAL A 104 -10.36 -9.56 -4.43
N LYS A 105 -9.88 -8.53 -5.11
CA LYS A 105 -10.41 -8.11 -6.43
C LYS A 105 -10.32 -9.25 -7.44
N GLY A 106 -9.16 -9.91 -7.54
CA GLY A 106 -8.97 -11.03 -8.48
C GLY A 106 -9.82 -12.28 -8.14
N LEU A 107 -10.10 -12.52 -6.85
CA LEU A 107 -10.96 -13.65 -6.42
C LEU A 107 -12.45 -13.33 -6.59
N ALA A 108 -12.85 -12.08 -6.42
CA ALA A 108 -14.25 -11.65 -6.55
C ALA A 108 -14.72 -11.58 -8.01
N GLU A 109 -13.85 -11.14 -8.91
CA GLU A 109 -14.17 -10.84 -10.31
C GLU A 109 -14.81 -12.00 -11.09
N PRO A 110 -14.25 -13.25 -11.06
CA PRO A 110 -14.79 -14.35 -11.87
C PRO A 110 -16.23 -14.75 -11.52
N PHE A 111 -16.63 -14.59 -10.27
CA PHE A 111 -17.93 -14.99 -9.76
C PHE A 111 -18.82 -13.82 -9.37
N GLN A 112 -18.35 -12.58 -9.62
CA GLN A 112 -19.03 -11.34 -9.19
C GLN A 112 -19.39 -11.37 -7.70
N THR A 113 -18.51 -11.97 -6.88
CA THR A 113 -18.72 -12.09 -5.44
C THR A 113 -18.69 -10.71 -4.79
N PRO A 114 -19.73 -10.28 -4.06
CA PRO A 114 -19.77 -8.99 -3.41
C PRO A 114 -18.63 -8.81 -2.40
N VAL A 115 -18.08 -7.60 -2.29
CA VAL A 115 -16.97 -7.29 -1.39
C VAL A 115 -17.40 -6.22 -0.39
N ALA A 116 -17.10 -6.44 0.90
CA ALA A 116 -17.23 -5.43 1.95
C ALA A 116 -15.85 -5.08 2.50
N ALA A 117 -15.45 -3.82 2.40
CA ALA A 117 -14.22 -3.31 2.97
C ALA A 117 -14.45 -2.72 4.36
N VAL A 118 -13.46 -2.85 5.24
CA VAL A 118 -13.54 -2.34 6.60
C VAL A 118 -12.19 -1.85 7.10
N SER A 119 -12.22 -0.74 7.85
CA SER A 119 -11.03 -0.20 8.49
C SER A 119 -10.50 -1.12 9.59
N ARG A 120 -9.19 -1.30 9.64
CA ARG A 120 -8.51 -2.05 10.69
C ARG A 120 -8.70 -1.44 12.08
N LEU A 121 -8.76 -0.12 12.16
CA LEU A 121 -9.08 0.61 13.39
C LEU A 121 -10.51 0.35 13.86
N ALA A 122 -11.45 0.26 12.93
CA ALA A 122 -12.84 -0.09 13.26
C ALA A 122 -12.93 -1.51 13.81
N VAL A 123 -12.20 -2.47 13.22
CA VAL A 123 -12.15 -3.85 13.72
C VAL A 123 -11.54 -3.91 15.11
N LEU A 124 -10.43 -3.19 15.37
CA LEU A 124 -9.80 -3.13 16.68
C LEU A 124 -10.72 -2.52 17.74
N ALA A 125 -11.37 -1.41 17.43
CA ALA A 125 -12.32 -0.76 18.31
C ALA A 125 -13.49 -1.69 18.67
N ALA A 126 -14.10 -2.33 17.69
CA ALA A 126 -15.20 -3.28 17.88
C ALA A 126 -14.78 -4.49 18.72
N LYS A 127 -13.58 -5.05 18.50
CA LYS A 127 -13.01 -6.15 19.29
C LYS A 127 -12.93 -5.80 20.78
N ALA A 128 -12.59 -4.57 21.10
CA ALA A 128 -12.52 -4.07 22.48
C ALA A 128 -13.88 -3.62 23.05
N GLY A 129 -14.96 -3.66 22.28
CA GLY A 129 -16.26 -3.09 22.64
C GLY A 129 -16.24 -1.55 22.75
N LEU A 130 -15.35 -0.90 22.03
CA LEU A 130 -15.13 0.54 22.03
C LEU A 130 -15.38 1.13 20.63
N ARG A 131 -15.37 2.47 20.55
CA ARG A 131 -15.50 3.22 19.28
C ARG A 131 -14.19 3.90 18.89
N SER A 132 -13.28 4.08 19.84
CA SER A 132 -11.97 4.68 19.65
C SER A 132 -10.87 3.63 19.68
N ALA A 133 -9.89 3.73 18.79
CA ALA A 133 -8.77 2.80 18.69
C ALA A 133 -7.52 3.49 18.14
N ALA A 134 -6.35 2.93 18.47
CA ALA A 134 -5.09 3.35 17.86
C ALA A 134 -4.19 2.15 17.53
N LEU A 135 -3.41 2.30 16.48
CA LEU A 135 -2.40 1.35 16.00
C LEU A 135 -1.09 2.08 15.79
N ASP A 136 0.03 1.40 16.01
CA ASP A 136 1.35 1.92 15.65
C ASP A 136 1.42 2.24 14.15
N ALA A 137 1.77 3.47 13.85
CA ALA A 137 2.02 3.91 12.49
C ALA A 137 3.52 4.05 12.19
N HIS A 138 4.40 3.60 13.10
CA HIS A 138 5.84 3.83 13.09
C HIS A 138 6.24 5.31 13.16
N ARG A 139 7.55 5.61 13.22
CA ARG A 139 8.09 6.99 13.21
C ARG A 139 7.53 7.89 14.32
N HIS A 140 7.19 7.33 15.47
CA HIS A 140 6.55 8.04 16.60
C HIS A 140 5.18 8.65 16.26
N GLU A 141 4.38 7.95 15.47
CA GLU A 141 3.01 8.30 15.11
C GLU A 141 2.07 7.12 15.33
N VAL A 142 0.79 7.40 15.46
CA VAL A 142 -0.28 6.40 15.54
C VAL A 142 -1.32 6.65 14.45
N PHE A 143 -1.88 5.57 13.92
CA PHE A 143 -3.19 5.63 13.26
C PHE A 143 -4.24 5.70 14.35
N LEU A 144 -5.08 6.68 14.32
CA LEU A 144 -6.03 7.02 15.38
C LEU A 144 -7.46 7.09 14.84
N ARG A 145 -8.37 6.43 15.55
CA ARG A 145 -9.82 6.53 15.39
C ARG A 145 -10.40 7.09 16.67
N LEU A 146 -11.13 8.19 16.60
CA LEU A 146 -11.76 8.83 17.76
C LEU A 146 -13.27 8.83 17.60
N GLU A 147 -13.98 8.53 18.70
CA GLU A 147 -15.42 8.75 18.76
C GLU A 147 -15.72 10.25 18.63
N GLY A 148 -16.62 10.58 17.72
CA GLY A 148 -17.04 11.95 17.45
C GLY A 148 -18.56 12.08 17.41
N PRO A 149 -19.10 13.30 17.50
CA PRO A 149 -20.52 13.54 17.36
C PRO A 149 -20.99 13.24 15.94
N GLY A 150 -21.87 12.27 15.80
CA GLY A 150 -22.58 11.97 14.55
C GLY A 150 -21.78 11.13 13.53
N GLY A 151 -22.32 10.01 13.13
CA GLY A 151 -21.81 9.20 12.04
C GLY A 151 -20.60 8.31 12.33
N SER A 152 -19.80 8.06 11.31
CA SER A 152 -18.56 7.26 11.42
C SER A 152 -17.48 8.06 12.12
N PRO A 153 -16.79 7.47 13.13
CA PRO A 153 -15.65 8.11 13.78
C PRO A 153 -14.56 8.48 12.79
N PRO A 154 -13.98 9.70 12.86
CA PRO A 154 -12.88 10.10 12.01
C PRO A 154 -11.63 9.24 12.28
N GLU A 155 -10.90 8.93 11.21
CA GLU A 155 -9.62 8.23 11.27
C GLU A 155 -8.51 9.10 10.68
N LEU A 156 -7.37 9.15 11.37
CA LEU A 156 -6.27 10.05 11.01
C LEU A 156 -4.92 9.51 11.47
N LEU A 157 -3.85 10.09 10.97
CA LEU A 157 -2.49 9.89 11.45
C LEU A 157 -2.15 11.00 12.44
N ALA A 158 -1.58 10.67 13.60
CA ALA A 158 -1.23 11.63 14.63
C ALA A 158 0.13 11.32 15.29
N GLY A 159 0.99 12.32 15.38
CA GLY A 159 2.15 12.36 16.25
C GLY A 159 1.83 13.04 17.59
N ALA A 160 2.85 13.25 18.43
CA ALA A 160 2.67 13.86 19.75
C ALA A 160 2.05 15.26 19.69
N GLU A 161 2.44 16.07 18.71
CA GLU A 161 1.91 17.44 18.55
C GLU A 161 0.44 17.46 18.11
N GLU A 162 0.05 16.53 17.22
CA GLU A 162 -1.34 16.39 16.78
C GLU A 162 -2.22 15.86 17.91
N LEU A 163 -1.75 14.85 18.65
CA LEU A 163 -2.46 14.27 19.80
C LEU A 163 -2.82 15.32 20.84
N ALA A 164 -1.93 16.32 21.07
CA ALA A 164 -2.19 17.41 22.00
C ALA A 164 -3.36 18.32 21.58
N LYS A 165 -3.75 18.31 20.29
CA LYS A 165 -4.84 19.13 19.74
C LYS A 165 -6.21 18.44 19.81
N PHE A 166 -6.24 17.14 20.01
CA PHE A 166 -7.49 16.36 20.07
C PHE A 166 -8.00 16.21 21.49
N PRO A 167 -9.33 16.16 21.68
CA PRO A 167 -9.91 15.83 22.97
C PRO A 167 -9.48 14.42 23.37
N ARG A 168 -8.97 14.30 24.57
CA ARG A 168 -8.54 13.02 25.15
C ARG A 168 -9.73 12.10 25.33
N PRO A 169 -9.76 10.89 24.73
CA PRO A 169 -10.80 9.92 24.97
C PRO A 169 -10.69 9.33 26.40
N ALA A 170 -11.81 8.98 26.99
CA ALA A 170 -11.83 8.30 28.30
C ALA A 170 -11.19 6.90 28.18
N ARG A 171 -11.54 6.17 27.11
CA ARG A 171 -11.03 4.82 26.81
C ARG A 171 -10.63 4.71 25.34
N LEU A 172 -9.61 3.91 25.07
CA LEU A 172 -9.07 3.70 23.72
C LEU A 172 -8.55 2.27 23.56
N ALA A 173 -8.91 1.58 22.49
CA ALA A 173 -8.39 0.26 22.17
C ALA A 173 -7.01 0.35 21.53
N ILE A 174 -6.09 -0.51 21.97
CA ILE A 174 -4.73 -0.67 21.42
C ILE A 174 -4.39 -2.15 21.30
N CYS A 175 -3.44 -2.50 20.43
CA CYS A 175 -2.95 -3.87 20.32
C CYS A 175 -1.41 -4.00 20.29
N ASP A 176 -0.70 -2.88 20.33
CA ASP A 176 0.78 -2.86 20.25
C ASP A 176 1.39 -1.92 21.28
N ASP A 177 2.63 -2.21 21.67
CA ASP A 177 3.33 -1.46 22.70
C ASP A 177 3.88 -0.10 22.22
N PRO A 178 4.30 0.10 20.95
CA PRO A 178 4.69 1.41 20.47
C PRO A 178 3.56 2.45 20.51
N ALA A 179 2.35 2.09 20.07
CA ALA A 179 1.18 2.96 20.19
C ALA A 179 0.87 3.26 21.66
N ARG A 180 0.98 2.24 22.53
CA ARG A 180 0.80 2.41 23.97
C ARG A 180 1.73 3.48 24.54
N ALA A 181 3.04 3.35 24.29
CA ALA A 181 4.04 4.26 24.84
C ALA A 181 3.80 5.72 24.40
N LEU A 182 3.47 5.95 23.14
CA LEU A 182 3.16 7.28 22.62
C LEU A 182 1.91 7.87 23.27
N LEU A 183 0.86 7.07 23.41
CA LEU A 183 -0.42 7.51 23.97
C LEU A 183 -0.35 7.75 25.49
N GLU A 184 0.38 6.93 26.23
CA GLU A 184 0.63 7.16 27.67
C GLU A 184 1.36 8.48 27.92
N ALA A 185 2.31 8.84 27.04
CA ALA A 185 3.02 10.11 27.11
C ALA A 185 2.11 11.31 26.76
N ALA A 186 1.30 11.19 25.70
CA ALA A 186 0.43 12.27 25.24
C ALA A 186 -0.85 12.42 26.09
N TRP A 187 -1.43 11.30 26.54
CA TRP A 187 -2.71 11.22 27.25
C TRP A 187 -2.61 10.34 28.53
N PRO A 188 -1.86 10.73 29.55
CA PRO A 188 -1.52 9.87 30.71
C PRO A 188 -2.72 9.41 31.57
N LYS A 189 -3.93 9.97 31.32
CA LYS A 189 -5.16 9.60 32.05
C LYS A 189 -6.16 8.83 31.18
N THR A 190 -5.81 8.43 29.97
CA THR A 190 -6.67 7.60 29.12
C THR A 190 -6.56 6.14 29.53
N ASP A 191 -7.69 5.46 29.68
CA ASP A 191 -7.72 4.01 29.88
C ASP A 191 -7.42 3.30 28.55
N LEU A 192 -6.21 2.76 28.42
CA LEU A 192 -5.75 2.04 27.24
C LEU A 192 -6.11 0.56 27.34
N ALA A 193 -7.23 0.18 26.71
CA ALA A 193 -7.68 -1.20 26.64
C ALA A 193 -6.82 -2.00 25.66
N LYS A 194 -5.81 -2.73 26.18
CA LYS A 194 -4.97 -3.61 25.37
C LYS A 194 -5.72 -4.88 25.02
N VAL A 195 -5.88 -5.16 23.74
CA VAL A 195 -6.44 -6.40 23.19
C VAL A 195 -5.47 -6.97 22.16
N GLU A 196 -5.68 -8.23 21.77
CA GLU A 196 -4.91 -8.82 20.66
C GLU A 196 -5.18 -8.10 19.34
N ALA A 197 -4.24 -8.20 18.39
CA ALA A 197 -4.38 -7.64 17.07
C ALA A 197 -5.69 -8.10 16.39
N PRO A 198 -6.35 -7.23 15.61
CA PRO A 198 -7.56 -7.60 14.88
C PRO A 198 -7.28 -8.70 13.84
N THR A 199 -8.30 -9.49 13.56
CA THR A 199 -8.24 -10.63 12.63
C THR A 199 -9.34 -10.56 11.57
N ALA A 200 -9.19 -11.35 10.51
CA ALA A 200 -10.20 -11.49 9.47
C ALA A 200 -11.56 -12.01 9.99
N ALA A 201 -11.55 -12.87 11.03
CA ALA A 201 -12.78 -13.35 11.66
C ALA A 201 -13.57 -12.22 12.33
N GLU A 202 -12.88 -11.31 13.01
CA GLU A 202 -13.49 -10.12 13.63
C GLU A 202 -13.97 -9.12 12.58
N ALA A 203 -13.25 -9.01 11.47
CA ALA A 203 -13.69 -8.20 10.32
C ALA A 203 -15.01 -8.72 9.75
N ILE A 204 -15.17 -10.05 9.56
CA ILE A 204 -16.44 -10.64 9.12
C ILE A 204 -17.56 -10.32 10.13
N LYS A 205 -17.31 -10.51 11.42
CA LYS A 205 -18.32 -10.20 12.47
C LYS A 205 -18.74 -8.73 12.45
N LEU A 206 -17.80 -7.82 12.23
CA LEU A 206 -18.11 -6.39 12.14
C LEU A 206 -18.91 -6.05 10.88
N CYS A 207 -18.63 -6.69 9.75
CA CYS A 207 -19.35 -6.50 8.50
C CYS A 207 -20.67 -7.28 8.41
N PHE A 208 -21.00 -8.11 9.40
CA PHE A 208 -22.20 -8.95 9.39
C PHE A 208 -23.51 -8.17 9.07
N PRO A 209 -23.80 -7.01 9.71
CA PRO A 209 -25.00 -6.24 9.37
C PRO A 209 -25.01 -5.76 7.91
N ARG A 210 -23.86 -5.35 7.38
CA ARG A 210 -23.68 -4.93 5.98
C ARG A 210 -23.95 -6.08 5.00
N ILE A 211 -23.42 -7.28 5.32
CA ILE A 211 -23.61 -8.48 4.48
C ILE A 211 -25.09 -8.86 4.43
N LEU A 212 -25.82 -8.78 5.56
CA LEU A 212 -27.25 -9.04 5.59
C LEU A 212 -28.06 -8.02 4.80
N ALA A 213 -27.69 -6.75 4.92
CA ALA A 213 -28.34 -5.63 4.23
C ALA A 213 -28.01 -5.59 2.72
N GLY A 214 -27.02 -6.38 2.24
CA GLY A 214 -26.54 -6.28 0.86
C GLY A 214 -25.76 -4.99 0.59
N ASP A 215 -25.19 -4.36 1.64
CA ASP A 215 -24.39 -3.14 1.55
C ASP A 215 -22.93 -3.50 1.29
N PHE A 216 -22.54 -3.45 0.02
CA PHE A 216 -21.22 -3.80 -0.47
C PHE A 216 -20.54 -2.63 -1.18
N ASP A 217 -19.21 -2.67 -1.19
CA ASP A 217 -18.38 -1.69 -1.87
C ASP A 217 -18.24 -2.01 -3.35
N ASP A 218 -18.12 -0.99 -4.18
CA ASP A 218 -17.80 -1.16 -5.59
C ASP A 218 -16.35 -1.62 -5.76
N VAL A 219 -16.16 -2.86 -6.22
CA VAL A 219 -14.85 -3.50 -6.41
C VAL A 219 -13.95 -2.71 -7.36
N ALA A 220 -14.51 -2.02 -8.36
CA ALA A 220 -13.75 -1.26 -9.32
C ALA A 220 -13.07 -0.04 -8.67
N THR A 221 -13.79 0.66 -7.80
CA THR A 221 -13.32 1.87 -7.13
C THR A 221 -12.70 1.61 -5.76
N LEU A 222 -12.85 0.40 -5.21
CA LEU A 222 -12.31 0.03 -3.91
C LEU A 222 -10.79 0.23 -3.86
N ASP A 223 -10.31 0.98 -2.86
CA ASP A 223 -8.88 1.25 -2.65
C ASP A 223 -8.49 1.13 -1.17
N GLY A 224 -7.18 1.19 -0.90
CA GLY A 224 -6.64 1.15 0.44
C GLY A 224 -6.98 2.40 1.25
N HIS A 225 -7.31 2.20 2.52
CA HIS A 225 -7.53 3.28 3.47
C HIS A 225 -6.18 3.80 4.00
N TYR A 226 -5.55 4.69 3.22
CA TYR A 226 -4.24 5.25 3.50
C TYR A 226 -4.34 6.52 4.34
N LEU A 227 -4.19 6.41 5.65
CA LEU A 227 -4.14 7.57 6.56
C LEU A 227 -2.77 8.26 6.55
N ARG A 228 -1.71 7.50 6.30
CA ARG A 228 -0.42 8.08 5.97
C ARG A 228 -0.36 8.22 4.45
N ARG A 229 -0.13 9.41 3.98
CA ARG A 229 0.27 9.60 2.59
C ARG A 229 1.52 8.76 2.36
N SER A 230 1.56 8.01 1.27
CA SER A 230 2.78 7.31 0.91
C SER A 230 3.93 8.34 0.85
N ASP A 231 5.16 7.92 1.12
CA ASP A 231 6.31 8.82 0.94
C ASP A 231 6.27 9.45 -0.48
N ALA A 232 5.65 8.76 -1.45
CA ALA A 232 5.32 9.29 -2.77
C ALA A 232 4.32 10.46 -2.73
N GLU A 233 3.34 10.43 -1.85
CA GLU A 233 2.34 11.51 -1.70
C GLU A 233 2.83 12.63 -0.79
N ILE A 234 3.63 12.32 0.24
CA ILE A 234 4.24 13.32 1.13
C ILE A 234 5.29 14.15 0.40
N PHE A 235 6.10 13.51 -0.46
CA PHE A 235 7.09 14.17 -1.31
C PHE A 235 6.53 14.59 -2.67
N GLY A 236 5.27 14.25 -2.98
CA GLY A 236 4.54 14.57 -4.20
C GLY A 236 3.49 15.67 -4.04
N GLN A 237 3.39 16.36 -2.90
CA GLN A 237 2.46 17.51 -2.78
C GLN A 237 2.94 18.74 -3.52
N MET A 238 2.53 18.79 -4.74
CA MET A 238 1.91 19.95 -5.36
C MET A 238 0.40 19.68 -5.48
N PRO A 239 -0.48 20.71 -5.50
CA PRO A 239 -1.92 20.57 -5.33
C PRO A 239 -2.54 19.61 -6.35
N HIS A 240 -3.48 18.78 -5.89
CA HIS A 240 -4.31 17.95 -6.76
C HIS A 240 -5.00 18.83 -7.82
N ALA A 241 -4.38 18.91 -9.00
CA ALA A 241 -5.12 19.16 -10.20
C ALA A 241 -5.75 17.82 -10.61
N THR A 242 -7.04 17.84 -10.80
CA THR A 242 -7.90 16.85 -11.43
C THR A 242 -7.12 15.99 -12.42
N ILE A 243 -7.35 14.66 -12.41
CA ILE A 243 -6.84 13.74 -13.44
C ILE A 243 -7.43 14.22 -14.77
N SER A 244 -6.76 15.17 -15.38
CA SER A 244 -6.77 15.42 -16.79
C SER A 244 -5.38 15.07 -17.31
N ASP A 245 -5.35 14.35 -18.39
CA ASP A 245 -4.22 13.86 -19.18
C ASP A 245 -3.14 14.96 -19.39
N SER A 246 -2.28 15.22 -18.38
CA SER A 246 -1.19 16.17 -18.49
C SER A 246 0.11 15.59 -17.94
N ARG A 247 0.72 14.72 -18.76
CA ARG A 247 2.16 14.44 -18.60
C ARG A 247 2.88 15.79 -18.63
N ARG A 248 3.58 16.13 -17.55
CA ARG A 248 4.36 17.38 -17.48
C ARG A 248 5.69 17.24 -18.19
N PHE A 249 6.18 16.01 -18.32
CA PHE A 249 7.48 15.71 -18.91
C PHE A 249 7.34 14.62 -19.94
N LEU A 250 8.07 14.77 -21.04
CA LEU A 250 8.29 13.74 -22.06
C LEU A 250 9.65 13.10 -21.79
N VAL A 251 9.66 11.80 -21.50
CA VAL A 251 10.91 11.04 -21.38
C VAL A 251 11.15 10.31 -22.70
N ARG A 252 12.31 10.56 -23.29
CA ARG A 252 12.77 9.97 -24.55
C ARG A 252 14.23 9.54 -24.50
N ALA A 253 14.66 8.79 -25.51
CA ALA A 253 16.09 8.49 -25.69
C ALA A 253 16.92 9.76 -25.82
N MET A 254 18.07 9.79 -25.19
CA MET A 254 19.08 10.84 -25.34
C MET A 254 19.70 10.76 -26.72
N THR A 255 19.97 11.90 -27.33
CA THR A 255 20.67 12.04 -28.62
C THR A 255 21.93 12.90 -28.45
N VAL A 256 22.78 12.91 -29.47
CA VAL A 256 23.98 13.78 -29.47
C VAL A 256 23.62 15.27 -29.34
N GLY A 257 22.45 15.67 -29.88
CA GLY A 257 21.96 17.05 -29.76
C GLY A 257 21.60 17.47 -28.35
N ASP A 258 21.41 16.53 -27.43
CA ASP A 258 21.06 16.80 -26.03
C ASP A 258 22.28 17.05 -25.14
N LEU A 259 23.48 16.72 -25.60
CA LEU A 259 24.68 16.66 -24.78
C LEU A 259 25.02 17.99 -24.11
N ASP A 260 24.83 19.11 -24.75
CA ASP A 260 25.10 20.43 -24.17
C ASP A 260 24.19 20.69 -22.97
N GLY A 261 22.88 20.37 -23.10
CA GLY A 261 21.91 20.47 -22.02
C GLY A 261 22.21 19.50 -20.87
N VAL A 262 22.58 18.25 -21.20
CA VAL A 262 22.97 17.23 -20.21
C VAL A 262 24.17 17.67 -19.40
N MET A 263 25.22 18.17 -20.07
CA MET A 263 26.43 18.68 -19.42
C MET A 263 26.13 19.90 -18.53
N ALA A 264 25.30 20.82 -18.98
CA ALA A 264 24.90 21.97 -18.19
C ALA A 264 24.15 21.54 -16.90
N ILE A 265 23.22 20.58 -17.00
CA ILE A 265 22.51 20.02 -15.85
C ILE A 265 23.48 19.27 -14.92
N ALA A 266 24.39 18.45 -15.46
CA ALA A 266 25.38 17.73 -14.68
C ALA A 266 26.32 18.67 -13.91
N ALA A 267 26.82 19.73 -14.56
CA ALA A 267 27.71 20.72 -13.95
C ALA A 267 27.00 21.53 -12.82
N ALA A 268 25.69 21.74 -12.94
CA ALA A 268 24.90 22.43 -11.91
C ALA A 268 24.59 21.52 -10.70
N ALA A 269 24.78 20.21 -10.82
CA ALA A 269 24.48 19.24 -9.77
C ALA A 269 25.67 19.08 -8.81
N HIS A 270 25.53 19.52 -7.55
CA HIS A 270 26.60 19.52 -6.54
C HIS A 270 27.18 18.14 -6.20
N ASN A 271 26.47 17.05 -6.48
CA ASN A 271 26.87 15.67 -6.14
C ASN A 271 26.65 14.70 -7.32
N GLY A 272 26.63 15.21 -8.54
CA GLY A 272 26.52 14.40 -9.75
C GLY A 272 27.85 13.74 -10.13
N PRO A 273 27.83 12.67 -10.93
CA PRO A 273 29.07 12.09 -11.49
C PRO A 273 29.75 13.12 -12.39
N VAL A 274 31.07 13.21 -12.26
CA VAL A 274 31.88 14.11 -13.11
C VAL A 274 32.21 13.37 -14.41
N TRP A 275 31.25 13.35 -15.33
CA TRP A 275 31.44 12.78 -16.66
C TRP A 275 31.90 13.86 -17.64
N ARG A 276 32.83 13.48 -18.52
CA ARG A 276 33.21 14.29 -19.67
C ARG A 276 32.24 14.08 -20.83
N ARG A 277 32.24 15.00 -21.78
CA ARG A 277 31.41 14.87 -23.00
C ARG A 277 31.59 13.51 -23.68
N GLU A 278 32.84 13.05 -23.79
CA GLU A 278 33.21 11.76 -24.41
C GLU A 278 32.56 10.55 -23.69
N ASP A 279 32.32 10.63 -22.39
CA ASP A 279 31.67 9.57 -21.62
C ASP A 279 30.17 9.49 -21.94
N TYR A 280 29.53 10.64 -22.14
CA TYR A 280 28.15 10.69 -22.62
C TYR A 280 28.03 10.24 -24.08
N GLU A 281 28.97 10.60 -24.95
CA GLU A 281 29.01 10.15 -26.35
C GLU A 281 29.18 8.61 -26.41
N LYS A 282 30.03 8.01 -25.57
CA LYS A 282 30.15 6.55 -25.43
C LYS A 282 28.87 5.92 -24.90
N ALA A 283 28.11 6.62 -24.06
CA ALA A 283 26.83 6.12 -23.55
C ALA A 283 25.73 6.08 -24.63
N LEU A 284 25.90 6.82 -25.73
CA LEU A 284 25.00 6.82 -26.88
C LEU A 284 25.40 5.81 -27.96
N ASP A 285 26.56 5.17 -27.85
CA ASP A 285 27.00 4.15 -28.82
C ASP A 285 26.15 2.88 -28.65
N ALA A 286 25.36 2.56 -29.65
CA ALA A 286 24.52 1.38 -29.67
C ALA A 286 25.30 0.05 -29.60
N ASN A 287 26.59 0.05 -30.02
CA ASN A 287 27.49 -1.10 -30.00
C ASN A 287 28.45 -1.06 -28.82
N GLY A 288 28.37 -0.02 -27.98
CA GLY A 288 29.23 0.15 -26.81
C GLY A 288 29.12 -1.01 -25.79
N GLN A 289 30.25 -1.32 -25.15
CA GLN A 289 30.30 -2.29 -24.06
C GLN A 289 30.78 -1.61 -22.78
N PRO A 290 30.02 -1.68 -21.66
CA PRO A 290 28.69 -2.29 -21.53
C PRO A 290 27.63 -1.50 -22.32
N ARG A 291 26.58 -2.20 -22.74
CA ARG A 291 25.44 -1.54 -23.40
C ARG A 291 24.79 -0.56 -22.42
N ARG A 292 24.47 0.64 -22.88
CA ARG A 292 23.84 1.67 -22.06
C ARG A 292 22.48 2.08 -22.55
N ILE A 293 21.66 2.52 -21.61
CA ILE A 293 20.38 3.21 -21.87
C ILE A 293 20.55 4.63 -21.35
N ALA A 294 20.47 5.60 -22.24
CA ALA A 294 20.53 7.03 -21.90
C ALA A 294 19.19 7.69 -22.23
N LEU A 295 18.60 8.42 -21.29
CA LEU A 295 17.30 9.06 -21.38
C LEU A 295 17.40 10.54 -21.01
N VAL A 296 16.56 11.37 -21.62
CA VAL A 296 16.30 12.76 -21.21
C VAL A 296 14.82 12.97 -20.92
N ALA A 297 14.54 13.88 -20.01
CA ALA A 297 13.19 14.37 -19.71
C ALA A 297 13.06 15.81 -20.17
N GLU A 298 12.05 16.13 -20.96
CA GLU A 298 11.72 17.48 -21.42
C GLU A 298 10.41 17.95 -20.79
N ALA A 299 10.38 19.20 -20.34
CA ALA A 299 9.17 19.83 -19.85
C ALA A 299 8.23 20.15 -21.03
N LEU A 300 7.05 19.54 -21.10
CA LEU A 300 6.12 19.66 -22.21
C LEU A 300 5.64 21.09 -22.48
N GLN A 301 5.61 21.94 -21.45
CA GLN A 301 5.16 23.33 -21.60
C GLN A 301 6.21 24.25 -22.20
N SER A 302 7.50 24.00 -21.92
CA SER A 302 8.59 24.90 -22.32
C SER A 302 9.59 24.30 -23.30
N GLY A 303 9.55 22.97 -23.52
CA GLY A 303 10.57 22.24 -24.24
C GLY A 303 11.93 22.21 -23.55
N ALA A 304 12.04 22.75 -22.33
CA ALA A 304 13.30 22.78 -21.59
C ALA A 304 13.67 21.38 -21.08
N MET A 305 14.96 21.05 -21.14
CA MET A 305 15.47 19.81 -20.56
C MET A 305 15.35 19.86 -19.04
N ALA A 306 14.59 18.93 -18.50
CA ALA A 306 14.27 18.86 -17.06
C ALA A 306 15.18 17.90 -16.29
N GLY A 307 15.85 16.96 -16.99
CA GLY A 307 16.77 16.02 -16.37
C GLY A 307 17.19 14.91 -17.33
N PHE A 308 18.09 14.04 -16.85
CA PHE A 308 18.55 12.88 -17.63
C PHE A 308 18.86 11.68 -16.73
N ALA A 309 18.97 10.50 -17.32
CA ALA A 309 19.42 9.27 -16.64
C ALA A 309 20.25 8.41 -17.60
N VAL A 310 21.28 7.74 -17.06
CA VAL A 310 22.12 6.77 -17.78
C VAL A 310 22.25 5.52 -16.92
N ALA A 311 22.06 4.36 -17.54
CA ALA A 311 22.31 3.07 -16.90
C ALA A 311 23.02 2.13 -17.86
N SER A 312 23.97 1.33 -17.36
CA SER A 312 24.56 0.21 -18.08
C SER A 312 23.81 -1.09 -17.83
N VAL A 313 23.83 -1.98 -18.80
CA VAL A 313 23.14 -3.28 -18.76
C VAL A 313 24.12 -4.41 -18.92
N MET A 314 24.23 -5.27 -17.92
CA MET A 314 24.97 -6.52 -17.93
C MET A 314 24.07 -7.61 -17.33
N ALA A 315 23.04 -8.02 -18.11
CA ALA A 315 22.03 -8.96 -17.62
C ALA A 315 22.63 -10.17 -16.89
N PRO A 316 22.09 -10.55 -15.72
CA PRO A 316 20.83 -10.12 -15.12
C PRO A 316 20.88 -8.82 -14.29
N GLU A 317 22.01 -8.16 -14.19
CA GLU A 317 22.20 -6.90 -13.46
C GLU A 317 22.21 -5.69 -14.41
N ALA A 318 21.85 -4.54 -13.86
CA ALA A 318 22.06 -3.24 -14.47
C ALA A 318 22.61 -2.28 -13.42
N GLU A 319 23.39 -1.29 -13.82
CA GLU A 319 23.91 -0.25 -12.93
C GLU A 319 23.33 1.10 -13.32
N LEU A 320 22.72 1.79 -12.36
CA LEU A 320 22.31 3.18 -12.54
C LEU A 320 23.53 4.09 -12.35
N GLU A 321 24.16 4.46 -13.46
CA GLU A 321 25.39 5.26 -13.45
C GLU A 321 25.12 6.74 -13.15
N SER A 322 23.95 7.25 -13.59
CA SER A 322 23.58 8.66 -13.35
C SER A 322 22.08 8.87 -13.44
N ILE A 323 21.54 9.71 -12.55
CA ILE A 323 20.21 10.31 -12.66
C ILE A 323 20.23 11.71 -12.06
N VAL A 324 19.97 12.72 -12.88
CA VAL A 324 20.09 14.12 -12.50
C VAL A 324 18.85 14.90 -12.94
N THR A 325 18.36 15.78 -12.06
CA THR A 325 17.27 16.70 -12.35
C THR A 325 17.77 18.14 -12.34
N ALA A 326 17.43 18.90 -13.36
CA ALA A 326 17.73 20.32 -13.43
C ALA A 326 17.16 21.06 -12.22
N LEU A 327 17.90 22.02 -11.65
CA LEU A 327 17.52 22.75 -10.43
C LEU A 327 16.10 23.34 -10.51
N ALA A 328 15.73 23.91 -11.65
CA ALA A 328 14.40 24.49 -11.88
C ALA A 328 13.26 23.46 -11.88
N HIS A 329 13.57 22.17 -12.06
CA HIS A 329 12.59 21.07 -12.15
C HIS A 329 12.71 20.06 -11.02
N GLN A 330 13.53 20.34 -9.99
CA GLN A 330 13.62 19.51 -8.80
C GLN A 330 12.27 19.45 -8.07
N ARG A 331 12.03 18.32 -7.37
CA ARG A 331 10.79 18.05 -6.61
C ARG A 331 9.50 18.03 -7.44
N GLN A 332 9.60 18.01 -8.80
CA GLN A 332 8.45 17.94 -9.71
C GLN A 332 8.22 16.53 -10.29
N GLY A 333 8.94 15.52 -9.80
CA GLY A 333 8.76 14.11 -10.20
C GLY A 333 9.62 13.67 -11.39
N VAL A 334 10.48 14.52 -11.97
CA VAL A 334 11.34 14.22 -13.14
C VAL A 334 12.16 12.95 -12.97
N ALA A 335 12.89 12.82 -11.84
CA ALA A 335 13.72 11.63 -11.58
C ALA A 335 12.89 10.35 -11.47
N ARG A 336 11.66 10.42 -10.92
CA ARG A 336 10.74 9.29 -10.83
C ARG A 336 10.26 8.86 -12.23
N GLU A 337 9.92 9.80 -13.08
CA GLU A 337 9.52 9.53 -14.46
C GLU A 337 10.66 8.91 -15.26
N LEU A 338 11.87 9.49 -15.17
CA LEU A 338 13.08 8.95 -15.79
C LEU A 338 13.33 7.50 -15.33
N PHE A 339 13.31 7.24 -14.02
CA PHE A 339 13.54 5.89 -13.51
C PHE A 339 12.44 4.91 -13.88
N SER A 340 11.19 5.34 -13.96
CA SER A 340 10.06 4.50 -14.40
C SER A 340 10.24 4.01 -15.84
N VAL A 341 10.60 4.90 -16.77
CA VAL A 341 10.88 4.55 -18.16
C VAL A 341 12.14 3.69 -18.27
N LEU A 342 13.20 4.07 -17.55
CA LEU A 342 14.46 3.32 -17.49
C LEU A 342 14.24 1.88 -17.01
N LYS A 343 13.53 1.70 -15.88
CA LYS A 343 13.15 0.39 -15.32
C LYS A 343 12.47 -0.49 -16.37
N SER A 344 11.52 0.06 -17.12
CA SER A 344 10.82 -0.66 -18.18
C SER A 344 11.76 -1.11 -19.30
N GLN A 345 12.69 -0.26 -19.72
CA GLN A 345 13.66 -0.59 -20.77
C GLN A 345 14.70 -1.61 -20.29
N LEU A 346 15.20 -1.48 -19.06
CA LEU A 346 16.14 -2.43 -18.45
C LEU A 346 15.54 -3.84 -18.39
N ARG A 347 14.28 -3.96 -17.96
CA ARG A 347 13.56 -5.25 -17.95
C ARG A 347 13.45 -5.88 -19.34
N ARG A 348 13.15 -5.09 -20.37
CA ARG A 348 13.12 -5.58 -21.77
C ARG A 348 14.48 -6.08 -22.25
N GLN A 349 15.57 -5.61 -21.67
CA GLN A 349 16.92 -6.06 -21.95
C GLN A 349 17.42 -7.19 -21.03
N GLY A 350 16.51 -7.78 -20.23
CA GLY A 350 16.81 -8.95 -19.40
C GLY A 350 17.37 -8.63 -18.02
N ALA A 351 17.46 -7.37 -17.62
CA ALA A 351 17.85 -7.01 -16.26
C ALA A 351 16.77 -7.42 -15.26
N ARG A 352 17.19 -8.02 -14.15
CA ARG A 352 16.33 -8.43 -13.02
C ARG A 352 16.56 -7.59 -11.79
N GLU A 353 17.65 -6.86 -11.73
CA GLU A 353 17.99 -5.97 -10.62
C GLU A 353 18.79 -4.78 -11.11
N VAL A 354 18.73 -3.69 -10.34
CA VAL A 354 19.52 -2.48 -10.56
C VAL A 354 20.33 -2.20 -9.31
N ILE A 355 21.63 -1.96 -9.51
CA ILE A 355 22.56 -1.52 -8.47
C ILE A 355 22.94 -0.06 -8.71
N LEU A 356 23.39 0.62 -7.67
CA LEU A 356 23.98 1.95 -7.75
C LEU A 356 24.91 2.22 -6.57
N GLU A 357 25.78 3.21 -6.76
CA GLU A 357 26.61 3.76 -5.72
C GLU A 357 26.26 5.23 -5.49
N VAL A 358 26.13 5.64 -4.23
CA VAL A 358 25.76 7.00 -3.86
C VAL A 358 26.60 7.48 -2.68
N ARG A 359 27.00 8.76 -2.69
CA ARG A 359 27.71 9.39 -1.57
C ARG A 359 26.93 9.26 -0.27
N ALA A 360 27.57 8.86 0.83
CA ALA A 360 26.93 8.66 2.12
C ALA A 360 26.28 9.95 2.68
N GLY A 361 26.83 11.13 2.35
CA GLY A 361 26.29 12.44 2.71
C GLY A 361 25.16 12.93 1.82
N ASN A 362 24.93 12.30 0.66
CA ASN A 362 23.86 12.71 -0.24
C ASN A 362 22.47 12.23 0.25
N ARG A 363 22.01 12.83 1.35
CA ARG A 363 20.73 12.46 2.00
C ARG A 363 19.53 12.55 1.05
N ALA A 364 19.55 13.49 0.10
CA ALA A 364 18.46 13.67 -0.86
C ALA A 364 18.37 12.48 -1.82
N ALA A 365 19.51 12.04 -2.39
CA ALA A 365 19.57 10.89 -3.28
C ALA A 365 19.28 9.59 -2.53
N LEU A 366 19.84 9.40 -1.33
CA LEU A 366 19.55 8.22 -0.49
C LEU A 366 18.05 8.11 -0.18
N GLY A 367 17.41 9.22 0.18
CA GLY A 367 15.96 9.26 0.39
C GLY A 367 15.17 8.91 -0.88
N PHE A 368 15.59 9.42 -2.03
CA PHE A 368 14.97 9.12 -3.31
C PHE A 368 15.14 7.65 -3.71
N TYR A 369 16.32 7.06 -3.55
CA TYR A 369 16.55 5.65 -3.89
C TYR A 369 15.80 4.70 -2.96
N ARG A 370 15.76 4.97 -1.65
CA ARG A 370 14.91 4.21 -0.71
C ARG A 370 13.44 4.29 -1.09
N PHE A 371 12.99 5.47 -1.54
CA PHE A 371 11.63 5.67 -2.06
C PHE A 371 11.34 4.80 -3.30
N LEU A 372 12.32 4.64 -4.21
CA LEU A 372 12.20 3.75 -5.36
C LEU A 372 12.29 2.25 -5.02
N GLY A 373 12.50 1.91 -3.73
CA GLY A 373 12.58 0.54 -3.25
C GLY A 373 13.99 -0.04 -3.19
N PHE A 374 15.03 0.79 -3.37
CA PHE A 374 16.41 0.34 -3.18
C PHE A 374 16.70 0.07 -1.71
N GLY A 375 17.29 -1.11 -1.42
CA GLY A 375 17.88 -1.46 -0.14
C GLY A 375 19.37 -1.20 -0.13
N GLU A 376 19.94 -0.88 1.04
CA GLU A 376 21.38 -0.79 1.22
C GLU A 376 21.97 -2.21 1.31
N GLU A 377 23.02 -2.50 0.53
CA GLU A 377 23.71 -3.79 0.52
C GLU A 377 25.13 -3.71 1.10
N GLY A 378 25.72 -2.55 1.07
CA GLY A 378 27.09 -2.39 1.53
C GLY A 378 27.58 -0.96 1.53
N ARG A 379 28.83 -0.81 1.94
CA ARG A 379 29.52 0.50 2.01
C ARG A 379 30.96 0.33 1.56
N ARG A 380 31.45 1.26 0.75
CA ARG A 380 32.85 1.35 0.33
C ARG A 380 33.47 2.55 1.02
N PRO A 381 34.35 2.34 2.02
CA PRO A 381 35.00 3.45 2.72
C PRO A 381 35.94 4.24 1.79
N GLY A 382 35.90 5.57 1.89
CA GLY A 382 36.80 6.47 1.17
C GLY A 382 36.72 6.39 -0.35
N TYR A 383 35.60 5.95 -0.91
CA TYR A 383 35.43 5.71 -2.35
C TYR A 383 35.51 6.98 -3.20
N TYR A 384 34.95 8.07 -2.73
CA TYR A 384 35.04 9.38 -3.37
C TYR A 384 36.26 10.13 -2.84
N ALA A 385 37.00 10.78 -3.73
CA ALA A 385 38.24 11.45 -3.38
C ALA A 385 38.06 12.94 -2.99
N ASP A 386 37.05 13.61 -3.54
CA ASP A 386 36.85 15.04 -3.33
C ASP A 386 35.34 15.35 -3.10
N PRO A 387 34.95 15.69 -1.86
CA PRO A 387 35.66 15.38 -0.62
C PRO A 387 35.80 13.87 -0.41
N VAL A 388 36.75 13.44 0.44
CA VAL A 388 36.86 12.01 0.79
C VAL A 388 35.59 11.57 1.50
N GLU A 389 34.89 10.64 0.92
CA GLU A 389 33.59 10.19 1.40
C GLU A 389 33.31 8.74 1.00
N ASP A 390 32.55 8.03 1.82
CA ASP A 390 32.14 6.65 1.54
C ASP A 390 31.04 6.61 0.48
N ALA A 391 31.01 5.52 -0.30
CA ALA A 391 29.86 5.16 -1.12
C ALA A 391 28.96 4.16 -0.39
N ILE A 392 27.66 4.38 -0.47
CA ILE A 392 26.64 3.42 -0.10
C ILE A 392 26.24 2.65 -1.37
N LEU A 393 26.38 1.33 -1.34
CA LEU A 393 25.87 0.46 -2.39
C LEU A 393 24.40 0.19 -2.13
N MET A 394 23.57 0.38 -3.15
CA MET A 394 22.15 0.12 -3.05
C MET A 394 21.67 -0.76 -4.21
N ARG A 395 20.67 -1.60 -3.95
CA ARG A 395 20.08 -2.51 -4.93
C ARG A 395 18.56 -2.50 -4.88
N VAL A 396 17.94 -2.67 -6.04
CA VAL A 396 16.49 -2.92 -6.17
C VAL A 396 16.25 -4.07 -7.17
N ARG A 397 15.32 -4.97 -6.84
CA ARG A 397 14.86 -5.99 -7.78
C ARG A 397 13.81 -5.42 -8.71
N LEU A 398 13.95 -5.72 -9.99
CA LEU A 398 13.00 -5.34 -11.03
C LEU A 398 11.91 -6.44 -11.12
N MET A 399 10.90 -6.36 -10.25
CA MET A 399 9.73 -7.23 -10.38
C MET A 399 8.80 -6.79 -11.52
#